data_d8cb3d07fd8e251ee0d6b72c72586996
#
_entry.id   d8cb3d07fd8e251ee0d6b72c72586996
#
_cell.length_a   1.000
_cell.length_b   1.000
_cell.length_c   1.000
_cell.angle_alpha   90.00
_cell.angle_beta   90.00
_cell.angle_gamma   90.00
#
_symmetry.space_group_name_H-M   'P 1'
#
loop_
_entity.id
_entity.type
_entity.pdbx_description
1 polymer ?
#
loop_
_entity_poly.entity_id
_entity_poly.type
_entity_poly.pdbx_seq_one_letter_code
_entity_poly.pdbx_strand_id
1 'polypeptide(L)'
;MKKIVGILGCGWFGMALAKALQADGFEVKGSTTTAAKFELLKQAHVIPYLIDLDKEKANLAADFFECDILFICIPPKVNSAAVPYATKIKNIANCALNKVKHLVMISSTGVFEDGNFSVDEHTVPQPKNAAGLALLAAENVLKVEHSFTSTIIRFAGLIGPERNLAKHFAGKNDIGNGLAPINLIHLSDCIGLCKKIIEKEAFGGIYHGVSPHHPSRKEFYTQACIASGFVKPTFTAEKLSWKQVDSINVPDILDYKYLYNNWDKYLKELKRLAG
;
A
#
# COMPACT_ATOMS: atom_id res chain seq x y z
N MET A 1 7.20 -28.64 1.77
CA MET A 1 8.11 -27.54 2.15
C MET A 1 7.26 -26.32 2.48
N LYS A 2 7.66 -25.50 3.47
CA LYS A 2 7.00 -24.21 3.73
C LYS A 2 7.17 -23.30 2.50
N LYS A 3 6.09 -22.62 2.08
CA LYS A 3 6.22 -21.57 1.05
C LYS A 3 7.03 -20.40 1.65
N ILE A 4 7.97 -19.87 0.88
CA ILE A 4 8.86 -18.77 1.28
C ILE A 4 8.33 -17.47 0.68
N VAL A 5 8.21 -16.43 1.51
CA VAL A 5 7.77 -15.10 1.08
C VAL A 5 8.85 -14.07 1.34
N GLY A 6 9.28 -13.37 0.29
CA GLY A 6 10.16 -12.22 0.37
C GLY A 6 9.34 -10.92 0.53
N ILE A 7 9.72 -10.04 1.49
CA ILE A 7 9.14 -8.71 1.63
C ILE A 7 10.23 -7.67 1.49
N LEU A 8 10.28 -7.05 0.32
CA LEU A 8 11.21 -5.96 0.03
C LEU A 8 10.65 -4.66 0.59
N GLY A 9 11.18 -4.23 1.73
CA GLY A 9 10.76 -3.02 2.44
C GLY A 9 9.85 -3.28 3.64
N CYS A 10 10.43 -3.75 4.76
CA CYS A 10 9.74 -3.91 6.04
C CYS A 10 9.57 -2.55 6.76
N GLY A 11 8.85 -1.63 6.12
CA GLY A 11 8.33 -0.40 6.71
C GLY A 11 7.03 -0.66 7.48
N TRP A 12 6.21 0.37 7.70
CA TRP A 12 4.95 0.28 8.45
C TRP A 12 4.00 -0.83 7.93
N PHE A 13 3.74 -0.86 6.62
CA PHE A 13 2.92 -1.90 5.98
C PHE A 13 3.67 -3.23 5.86
N GLY A 14 4.89 -3.22 5.30
CA GLY A 14 5.63 -4.45 5.02
C GLY A 14 5.97 -5.26 6.28
N MET A 15 6.25 -4.60 7.42
CA MET A 15 6.46 -5.26 8.70
C MET A 15 5.17 -5.92 9.23
N ALA A 16 4.02 -5.23 9.09
CA ALA A 16 2.74 -5.77 9.51
C ALA A 16 2.34 -6.98 8.65
N LEU A 17 2.56 -6.92 7.33
CA LEU A 17 2.36 -8.05 6.42
C LEU A 17 3.29 -9.21 6.76
N ALA A 18 4.58 -8.95 7.04
CA ALA A 18 5.56 -9.97 7.42
C ALA A 18 5.11 -10.77 8.65
N LYS A 19 4.68 -10.05 9.70
CA LYS A 19 4.17 -10.68 10.92
C LYS A 19 2.92 -11.53 10.67
N ALA A 20 2.01 -11.03 9.84
CA ALA A 20 0.77 -11.74 9.52
C ALA A 20 1.04 -13.04 8.74
N LEU A 21 1.93 -12.99 7.74
CA LEU A 21 2.30 -14.17 6.94
C LEU A 21 3.11 -15.18 7.76
N GLN A 22 3.99 -14.71 8.64
CA GLN A 22 4.72 -15.58 9.57
C GLN A 22 3.74 -16.32 10.50
N ALA A 23 2.73 -15.63 11.04
CA ALA A 23 1.69 -16.24 11.87
C ALA A 23 0.84 -17.27 11.09
N ASP A 24 0.67 -17.10 9.78
CA ASP A 24 0.01 -18.09 8.90
C ASP A 24 0.94 -19.27 8.53
N GLY A 25 2.17 -19.30 9.03
CA GLY A 25 3.10 -20.41 8.85
C GLY A 25 4.04 -20.29 7.66
N PHE A 26 4.07 -19.18 6.94
CA PHE A 26 5.09 -18.94 5.90
C PHE A 26 6.48 -18.75 6.51
N GLU A 27 7.52 -19.11 5.76
CA GLU A 27 8.86 -18.61 6.04
C GLU A 27 8.99 -17.23 5.40
N VAL A 28 9.38 -16.21 6.18
CA VAL A 28 9.40 -14.83 5.71
C VAL A 28 10.81 -14.25 5.72
N LYS A 29 11.28 -13.79 4.57
CA LYS A 29 12.49 -12.99 4.37
C LYS A 29 12.08 -11.52 4.30
N GLY A 30 12.70 -10.65 5.12
CA GLY A 30 12.33 -9.24 5.18
C GLY A 30 13.52 -8.32 4.96
N SER A 31 13.39 -7.30 4.11
CA SER A 31 14.45 -6.34 3.89
C SER A 31 14.25 -5.03 4.65
N THR A 32 15.35 -4.42 5.04
CA THR A 32 15.45 -3.07 5.62
C THR A 32 16.67 -2.35 5.06
N THR A 33 16.65 -1.02 5.06
CA THR A 33 17.81 -0.18 4.69
C THR A 33 18.76 0.09 5.88
N THR A 34 18.40 -0.38 7.10
CA THR A 34 19.12 -0.06 8.34
C THR A 34 19.35 -1.33 9.15
N ALA A 35 20.59 -1.69 9.40
CA ALA A 35 20.96 -2.88 10.19
C ALA A 35 20.40 -2.82 11.64
N ALA A 36 20.22 -1.62 12.21
CA ALA A 36 19.61 -1.44 13.52
C ALA A 36 18.19 -2.04 13.65
N LYS A 37 17.49 -2.29 12.52
CA LYS A 37 16.16 -2.93 12.50
C LYS A 37 16.23 -4.47 12.44
N PHE A 38 17.40 -5.08 12.37
CA PHE A 38 17.52 -6.54 12.28
C PHE A 38 16.92 -7.24 13.50
N GLU A 39 17.17 -6.74 14.69
CA GLU A 39 16.61 -7.35 15.91
C GLU A 39 15.08 -7.29 15.94
N LEU A 40 14.48 -6.20 15.42
CA LEU A 40 13.03 -6.10 15.30
C LEU A 40 12.45 -7.15 14.31
N LEU A 41 13.17 -7.40 13.21
CA LEU A 41 12.79 -8.43 12.24
C LEU A 41 12.92 -9.85 12.85
N LYS A 42 14.04 -10.13 13.52
CA LYS A 42 14.27 -11.43 14.19
C LYS A 42 13.23 -11.70 15.28
N GLN A 43 12.88 -10.70 16.11
CA GLN A 43 11.83 -10.81 17.11
C GLN A 43 10.46 -11.16 16.50
N ALA A 44 10.22 -10.75 15.26
CA ALA A 44 9.05 -11.11 14.48
C ALA A 44 9.21 -12.45 13.70
N HIS A 45 10.27 -13.21 13.97
CA HIS A 45 10.64 -14.44 13.26
C HIS A 45 10.77 -14.26 11.74
N VAL A 46 11.24 -13.07 11.31
CA VAL A 46 11.53 -12.71 9.92
C VAL A 46 13.03 -12.74 9.69
N ILE A 47 13.48 -13.42 8.65
CA ILE A 47 14.90 -13.50 8.26
C ILE A 47 15.32 -12.12 7.70
N PRO A 48 16.27 -11.40 8.36
CA PRO A 48 16.56 -10.02 8.00
C PRO A 48 17.59 -9.92 6.86
N TYR A 49 17.35 -9.00 5.93
CA TYR A 49 18.26 -8.62 4.85
C TYR A 49 18.51 -7.12 4.82
N LEU A 50 19.76 -6.70 4.60
CA LEU A 50 20.11 -5.32 4.39
C LEU A 50 20.11 -5.03 2.90
N ILE A 51 19.07 -4.34 2.40
CA ILE A 51 18.92 -3.97 0.99
C ILE A 51 18.57 -2.49 0.92
N ASP A 52 19.48 -1.70 0.35
CA ASP A 52 19.28 -0.27 0.11
C ASP A 52 19.40 0.01 -1.38
N LEU A 53 18.26 0.26 -2.03
CA LEU A 53 18.14 0.51 -3.47
C LEU A 53 18.44 1.97 -3.86
N ASP A 54 18.70 2.84 -2.90
CA ASP A 54 19.12 4.22 -3.16
C ASP A 54 20.64 4.33 -3.41
N LYS A 55 21.39 3.27 -3.12
CA LYS A 55 22.82 3.17 -3.42
C LYS A 55 23.05 2.76 -4.87
N GLU A 56 24.02 3.40 -5.55
CA GLU A 56 24.38 3.07 -6.96
C GLU A 56 24.77 1.60 -7.15
N LYS A 57 25.41 0.99 -6.14
CA LYS A 57 25.72 -0.44 -6.09
C LYS A 57 24.90 -1.06 -4.95
N ALA A 58 23.59 -1.18 -5.15
CA ALA A 58 22.75 -1.89 -4.20
C ALA A 58 23.20 -3.35 -4.11
N ASN A 59 23.55 -3.79 -2.89
CA ASN A 59 23.80 -5.22 -2.65
C ASN A 59 22.44 -5.93 -2.61
N LEU A 60 22.05 -6.48 -3.74
CA LEU A 60 20.84 -7.31 -3.87
C LEU A 60 21.26 -8.75 -3.55
N ALA A 61 21.25 -9.11 -2.26
CA ALA A 61 21.57 -10.44 -1.79
C ALA A 61 20.79 -11.50 -2.59
N ALA A 62 21.49 -12.33 -3.35
CA ALA A 62 20.89 -13.25 -4.32
C ALA A 62 19.94 -14.26 -3.67
N ASP A 63 20.25 -14.68 -2.45
CA ASP A 63 19.45 -15.61 -1.65
C ASP A 63 18.16 -14.97 -1.10
N PHE A 64 18.07 -13.64 -1.02
CA PHE A 64 16.80 -12.95 -0.69
C PHE A 64 15.71 -13.27 -1.71
N PHE A 65 16.08 -13.38 -2.99
CA PHE A 65 15.15 -13.64 -4.09
C PHE A 65 14.81 -15.14 -4.26
N GLU A 66 15.42 -16.02 -3.52
CA GLU A 66 15.02 -17.45 -3.48
C GLU A 66 13.75 -17.57 -2.62
N CYS A 67 12.61 -17.22 -3.19
CA CYS A 67 11.30 -17.24 -2.55
C CYS A 67 10.20 -17.54 -3.59
N ASP A 68 9.07 -18.10 -3.14
CA ASP A 68 7.92 -18.39 -4.01
C ASP A 68 7.17 -17.10 -4.39
N ILE A 69 7.04 -16.17 -3.43
CA ILE A 69 6.31 -14.93 -3.58
C ILE A 69 7.19 -13.76 -3.11
N LEU A 70 7.32 -12.72 -3.93
CA LEU A 70 8.02 -11.49 -3.57
C LEU A 70 7.06 -10.31 -3.50
N PHE A 71 6.90 -9.71 -2.34
CA PHE A 71 6.19 -8.44 -2.17
C PHE A 71 7.18 -7.26 -2.26
N ILE A 72 6.90 -6.29 -3.13
CA ILE A 72 7.63 -5.03 -3.23
C ILE A 72 6.83 -3.96 -2.49
N CYS A 73 7.25 -3.60 -1.27
CA CYS A 73 6.58 -2.68 -0.36
C CYS A 73 7.31 -1.33 -0.21
N ILE A 74 8.20 -0.99 -1.14
CA ILE A 74 8.95 0.27 -1.13
C ILE A 74 8.19 1.36 -1.89
N PRO A 75 8.07 2.59 -1.34
CA PRO A 75 7.45 3.71 -2.04
C PRO A 75 8.41 4.40 -3.01
N PRO A 76 7.91 5.11 -4.03
CA PRO A 76 8.73 6.00 -4.84
C PRO A 76 9.23 7.17 -3.99
N LYS A 77 10.54 7.45 -4.01
CA LYS A 77 11.17 8.62 -3.39
C LYS A 77 11.50 9.63 -4.49
N VAL A 78 10.53 10.45 -4.90
CA VAL A 78 10.68 11.32 -6.09
C VAL A 78 11.65 12.49 -5.91
N ASN A 79 11.89 12.96 -4.68
CA ASN A 79 12.68 14.17 -4.42
C ASN A 79 14.10 13.91 -3.91
N SER A 80 14.48 12.67 -3.66
CA SER A 80 15.77 12.34 -3.00
C SER A 80 16.47 11.11 -3.54
N ALA A 81 15.97 10.51 -4.62
CA ALA A 81 16.50 9.25 -5.10
C ALA A 81 17.61 9.46 -6.13
N ALA A 82 18.81 8.96 -5.86
CA ALA A 82 19.89 8.85 -6.83
C ALA A 82 19.52 7.95 -8.02
N VAL A 83 18.61 6.96 -7.79
CA VAL A 83 18.17 6.01 -8.81
C VAL A 83 16.66 6.17 -9.05
N PRO A 84 16.19 6.33 -10.31
CA PRO A 84 14.76 6.40 -10.64
C PRO A 84 13.99 5.15 -10.16
N TYR A 85 12.75 5.34 -9.70
CA TYR A 85 11.97 4.25 -9.12
C TYR A 85 11.74 3.08 -10.09
N ALA A 86 11.43 3.37 -11.36
CA ALA A 86 11.28 2.34 -12.40
C ALA A 86 12.56 1.53 -12.61
N THR A 87 13.76 2.19 -12.53
CA THR A 87 15.05 1.49 -12.59
C THR A 87 15.25 0.55 -11.41
N LYS A 88 14.86 0.96 -10.19
CA LYS A 88 14.89 0.08 -9.02
C LYS A 88 14.03 -1.15 -9.23
N ILE A 89 12.79 -0.96 -9.73
CA ILE A 89 11.88 -2.07 -10.02
C ILE A 89 12.44 -2.99 -11.11
N LYS A 90 13.07 -2.45 -12.15
CA LYS A 90 13.75 -3.24 -13.19
C LYS A 90 14.88 -4.09 -12.59
N ASN A 91 15.71 -3.52 -11.70
CA ASN A 91 16.79 -4.24 -11.05
C ASN A 91 16.25 -5.38 -10.15
N ILE A 92 15.16 -5.12 -9.42
CA ILE A 92 14.47 -6.15 -8.62
C ILE A 92 13.94 -7.26 -9.53
N ALA A 93 13.25 -6.91 -10.62
CA ALA A 93 12.74 -7.86 -11.59
C ALA A 93 13.85 -8.77 -12.14
N ASN A 94 15.00 -8.19 -12.54
CA ASN A 94 16.15 -8.94 -13.02
C ASN A 94 16.68 -9.93 -11.97
N CYS A 95 16.72 -9.57 -10.70
CA CYS A 95 17.14 -10.47 -9.60
C CYS A 95 16.11 -11.58 -9.31
N ALA A 96 14.83 -11.34 -9.62
CA ALA A 96 13.74 -12.28 -9.44
C ALA A 96 13.64 -13.32 -10.57
N LEU A 97 14.28 -13.07 -11.73
CA LEU A 97 14.24 -13.97 -12.88
C LEU A 97 14.61 -15.41 -12.49
N ASN A 98 13.76 -16.36 -12.89
CA ASN A 98 13.91 -17.80 -12.64
C ASN A 98 14.02 -18.22 -11.15
N LYS A 99 13.71 -17.33 -10.21
CA LYS A 99 13.76 -17.57 -8.76
C LYS A 99 12.39 -17.39 -8.10
N VAL A 100 11.67 -16.34 -8.48
CA VAL A 100 10.37 -15.97 -7.92
C VAL A 100 9.27 -16.46 -8.85
N LYS A 101 8.21 -17.06 -8.31
CA LYS A 101 7.04 -17.46 -9.10
C LYS A 101 6.04 -16.32 -9.24
N HIS A 102 5.80 -15.59 -8.15
CA HIS A 102 4.81 -14.52 -8.06
C HIS A 102 5.42 -13.25 -7.47
N LEU A 103 5.36 -12.16 -8.21
CA LEU A 103 5.81 -10.85 -7.78
C LEU A 103 4.60 -9.96 -7.54
N VAL A 104 4.44 -9.42 -6.34
CA VAL A 104 3.34 -8.55 -5.94
C VAL A 104 3.88 -7.15 -5.66
N MET A 105 3.55 -6.19 -6.51
CA MET A 105 3.93 -4.79 -6.31
C MET A 105 2.84 -4.04 -5.56
N ILE A 106 3.20 -3.41 -4.45
CA ILE A 106 2.36 -2.44 -3.77
C ILE A 106 2.52 -1.08 -4.46
N SER A 107 1.47 -0.71 -5.18
CA SER A 107 1.31 0.57 -5.88
C SER A 107 0.31 1.47 -5.13
N SER A 108 -0.16 2.52 -5.76
CA SER A 108 -1.11 3.45 -5.18
C SER A 108 -2.15 3.91 -6.20
N THR A 109 -3.36 4.21 -5.72
CA THR A 109 -4.39 4.92 -6.50
C THR A 109 -3.98 6.34 -6.91
N GLY A 110 -2.81 6.80 -6.47
CA GLY A 110 -2.14 8.01 -6.94
C GLY A 110 -1.71 7.96 -8.42
N VAL A 111 -1.82 6.81 -9.09
CA VAL A 111 -1.67 6.69 -10.56
C VAL A 111 -2.83 7.31 -11.33
N PHE A 112 -3.94 7.62 -10.68
CA PHE A 112 -5.08 8.34 -11.24
C PHE A 112 -5.06 9.80 -10.82
N GLU A 113 -5.40 10.70 -11.73
CA GLU A 113 -5.62 12.10 -11.43
C GLU A 113 -6.96 12.37 -10.73
N ASP A 114 -7.10 13.52 -10.09
CA ASP A 114 -8.37 14.01 -9.55
C ASP A 114 -9.17 14.74 -10.66
N GLY A 115 -9.72 13.96 -11.58
CA GLY A 115 -10.37 14.45 -12.81
C GLY A 115 -11.89 14.59 -12.71
N ASN A 116 -12.46 14.60 -11.50
CA ASN A 116 -13.89 14.69 -11.21
C ASN A 116 -14.71 13.50 -11.72
N PHE A 117 -14.16 12.30 -11.61
CA PHE A 117 -14.79 11.06 -12.04
C PHE A 117 -14.48 9.90 -11.09
N SER A 118 -15.22 8.79 -11.26
CA SER A 118 -14.89 7.50 -10.61
C SER A 118 -13.97 6.68 -11.49
N VAL A 119 -13.10 5.89 -10.84
CA VAL A 119 -12.13 5.00 -11.47
C VAL A 119 -12.17 3.61 -10.85
N ASP A 120 -11.91 2.61 -11.66
CA ASP A 120 -11.78 1.20 -11.29
C ASP A 120 -10.56 0.56 -11.99
N GLU A 121 -10.42 -0.77 -11.91
CA GLU A 121 -9.29 -1.47 -12.51
C GLU A 121 -9.26 -1.44 -14.04
N HIS A 122 -10.38 -1.15 -14.71
CA HIS A 122 -10.45 -0.98 -16.16
C HIS A 122 -10.05 0.43 -16.62
N THR A 123 -10.04 1.39 -15.69
CA THR A 123 -9.67 2.78 -16.01
C THR A 123 -8.18 2.88 -16.32
N VAL A 124 -7.84 3.47 -17.45
CA VAL A 124 -6.44 3.72 -17.84
C VAL A 124 -5.83 4.79 -16.94
N PRO A 125 -4.74 4.49 -16.21
CA PRO A 125 -4.08 5.49 -15.35
C PRO A 125 -3.49 6.65 -16.14
N GLN A 126 -3.73 7.88 -15.65
CA GLN A 126 -3.19 9.12 -16.22
C GLN A 126 -2.70 10.05 -15.08
N PRO A 127 -1.58 9.72 -14.43
CA PRO A 127 -1.05 10.53 -13.34
C PRO A 127 -0.49 11.86 -13.84
N LYS A 128 -0.72 12.93 -13.07
CA LYS A 128 -0.13 14.25 -13.33
C LYS A 128 1.01 14.60 -12.38
N ASN A 129 1.08 13.96 -11.22
CA ASN A 129 2.13 14.20 -10.23
C ASN A 129 3.31 13.25 -10.39
N ALA A 130 4.49 13.67 -9.93
CA ALA A 130 5.74 12.92 -10.08
C ALA A 130 5.69 11.53 -9.44
N ALA A 131 5.01 11.37 -8.30
CA ALA A 131 4.90 10.07 -7.61
C ALA A 131 4.04 9.09 -8.41
N GLY A 132 2.90 9.53 -8.94
CA GLY A 132 2.03 8.72 -9.79
C GLY A 132 2.72 8.31 -11.11
N LEU A 133 3.45 9.24 -11.75
CA LEU A 133 4.25 8.94 -12.96
C LEU A 133 5.33 7.88 -12.67
N ALA A 134 6.04 8.00 -11.54
CA ALA A 134 7.05 7.02 -11.14
C ALA A 134 6.44 5.64 -10.86
N LEU A 135 5.27 5.59 -10.20
CA LEU A 135 4.55 4.34 -9.94
C LEU A 135 4.08 3.70 -11.24
N LEU A 136 3.43 4.45 -12.13
CA LEU A 136 2.95 3.91 -13.42
C LEU A 136 4.11 3.40 -14.29
N ALA A 137 5.22 4.11 -14.34
CA ALA A 137 6.41 3.64 -15.02
C ALA A 137 6.93 2.30 -14.44
N ALA A 138 6.91 2.15 -13.12
CA ALA A 138 7.29 0.91 -12.43
C ALA A 138 6.30 -0.24 -12.69
N GLU A 139 4.99 0.02 -12.67
CA GLU A 139 3.97 -0.97 -13.05
C GLU A 139 4.19 -1.49 -14.48
N ASN A 140 4.52 -0.58 -15.42
CA ASN A 140 4.76 -0.95 -16.80
C ASN A 140 6.03 -1.80 -17.00
N VAL A 141 7.07 -1.62 -16.17
CA VAL A 141 8.24 -2.52 -16.16
C VAL A 141 7.83 -3.96 -15.88
N LEU A 142 6.94 -4.17 -14.91
CA LEU A 142 6.52 -5.52 -14.50
C LEU A 142 5.54 -6.17 -15.48
N LYS A 143 4.76 -5.38 -16.22
CA LYS A 143 3.78 -5.92 -17.20
C LYS A 143 4.41 -6.60 -18.40
N VAL A 144 5.65 -6.23 -18.75
CA VAL A 144 6.36 -6.80 -19.92
C VAL A 144 7.28 -7.98 -19.55
N GLU A 145 7.41 -8.28 -18.26
CA GLU A 145 8.22 -9.41 -17.80
C GLU A 145 7.34 -10.67 -17.68
N HIS A 146 7.82 -11.79 -18.21
CA HIS A 146 7.06 -13.03 -18.31
C HIS A 146 7.67 -14.23 -17.55
N SER A 147 8.81 -14.04 -16.88
CA SER A 147 9.46 -15.12 -16.11
C SER A 147 8.79 -15.37 -14.76
N PHE A 148 7.96 -14.46 -14.30
CA PHE A 148 7.12 -14.56 -13.10
C PHE A 148 5.75 -13.94 -13.35
N THR A 149 4.77 -14.32 -12.55
CA THR A 149 3.44 -13.69 -12.62
C THR A 149 3.44 -12.41 -11.78
N SER A 150 3.17 -11.26 -12.43
CA SER A 150 3.13 -9.94 -11.77
C SER A 150 1.73 -9.57 -11.31
N THR A 151 1.57 -9.22 -10.04
CA THR A 151 0.32 -8.70 -9.47
C THR A 151 0.55 -7.26 -8.99
N ILE A 152 -0.40 -6.38 -9.24
CA ILE A 152 -0.32 -4.99 -8.81
C ILE A 152 -1.47 -4.69 -7.85
N ILE A 153 -1.15 -4.20 -6.65
CA ILE A 153 -2.16 -3.75 -5.70
C ILE A 153 -2.02 -2.24 -5.54
N ARG A 154 -3.01 -1.49 -6.01
CA ARG A 154 -3.08 -0.03 -5.88
C ARG A 154 -3.83 0.33 -4.62
N PHE A 155 -3.11 0.57 -3.52
CA PHE A 155 -3.75 1.02 -2.29
C PHE A 155 -4.15 2.49 -2.35
N ALA A 156 -5.33 2.78 -1.79
CA ALA A 156 -5.79 4.11 -1.47
C ALA A 156 -5.03 4.71 -0.26
N GLY A 157 -5.48 5.81 0.30
CA GLY A 157 -4.84 6.42 1.46
C GLY A 157 -4.82 5.45 2.65
N LEU A 158 -3.62 5.15 3.15
CA LEU A 158 -3.42 4.16 4.21
C LEU A 158 -3.70 4.76 5.59
N ILE A 159 -4.54 4.10 6.39
CA ILE A 159 -4.80 4.42 7.79
C ILE A 159 -4.70 3.17 8.68
N GLY A 160 -4.58 3.37 9.99
CA GLY A 160 -4.49 2.27 10.96
C GLY A 160 -3.66 2.67 12.19
N PRO A 161 -3.18 1.69 12.97
CA PRO A 161 -2.33 1.94 14.14
C PRO A 161 -1.15 2.86 13.79
N GLU A 162 -0.90 3.86 14.65
CA GLU A 162 0.17 4.87 14.49
C GLU A 162 0.03 5.77 13.22
N ARG A 163 -0.98 5.56 12.39
CA ARG A 163 -1.23 6.33 11.18
C ARG A 163 -2.63 6.94 11.16
N ASN A 164 -2.84 7.92 12.04
CA ASN A 164 -4.08 8.70 12.14
C ASN A 164 -3.96 9.97 11.32
N LEU A 165 -4.63 10.01 10.17
CA LEU A 165 -4.61 11.16 9.26
C LEU A 165 -5.35 12.39 9.81
N ALA A 166 -6.23 12.25 10.80
CA ALA A 166 -6.92 13.36 11.45
C ALA A 166 -5.95 14.40 12.03
N LYS A 167 -4.75 13.99 12.47
CA LYS A 167 -3.69 14.89 12.95
C LYS A 167 -3.33 15.99 11.96
N HIS A 168 -3.42 15.72 10.67
CA HIS A 168 -3.09 16.69 9.62
C HIS A 168 -4.14 17.78 9.44
N PHE A 169 -5.35 17.56 9.97
CA PHE A 169 -6.50 18.47 9.83
C PHE A 169 -6.83 19.19 11.14
N ALA A 170 -6.37 18.68 12.27
CA ALA A 170 -6.69 19.20 13.61
C ALA A 170 -6.51 20.72 13.73
N GLY A 171 -7.59 21.42 14.10
CA GLY A 171 -7.62 22.87 14.31
C GLY A 171 -7.46 23.76 13.08
N LYS A 172 -7.40 23.18 11.86
CA LYS A 172 -7.32 23.95 10.63
C LYS A 172 -8.69 24.48 10.21
N ASN A 173 -8.70 25.68 9.64
CA ASN A 173 -9.92 26.33 9.16
C ASN A 173 -9.93 26.45 7.63
N ASP A 174 -11.14 26.51 7.08
CA ASP A 174 -11.43 26.77 5.66
C ASP A 174 -10.66 25.86 4.69
N ILE A 175 -10.58 24.59 5.07
CA ILE A 175 -9.88 23.58 4.25
C ILE A 175 -10.71 23.36 2.98
N GLY A 176 -10.09 23.58 1.82
CA GLY A 176 -10.73 23.43 0.52
C GLY A 176 -11.23 22.02 0.22
N ASN A 177 -12.19 21.95 -0.70
CA ASN A 177 -12.65 20.70 -1.29
C ASN A 177 -13.34 19.75 -0.28
N GLY A 178 -14.12 20.33 0.64
CA GLY A 178 -14.73 19.58 1.75
C GLY A 178 -15.76 18.54 1.34
N LEU A 179 -16.41 18.68 0.19
CA LEU A 179 -17.40 17.74 -0.34
C LEU A 179 -16.78 16.63 -1.21
N ALA A 180 -15.47 16.65 -1.48
CA ALA A 180 -14.81 15.60 -2.23
C ALA A 180 -14.82 14.27 -1.44
N PRO A 181 -15.01 13.11 -2.10
CA PRO A 181 -14.97 11.81 -1.43
C PRO A 181 -13.57 11.50 -0.91
N ILE A 182 -13.48 10.78 0.19
CA ILE A 182 -12.22 10.16 0.61
C ILE A 182 -12.05 8.81 -0.07
N ASN A 183 -10.78 8.44 -0.31
CA ASN A 183 -10.40 7.09 -0.73
C ASN A 183 -9.36 6.59 0.26
N LEU A 184 -9.77 5.72 1.16
CA LEU A 184 -8.93 5.20 2.25
C LEU A 184 -9.04 3.69 2.35
N ILE A 185 -8.02 3.08 2.95
CA ILE A 185 -8.03 1.67 3.34
C ILE A 185 -7.31 1.50 4.68
N HIS A 186 -7.85 0.63 5.54
CA HIS A 186 -7.23 0.31 6.81
C HIS A 186 -6.13 -0.76 6.65
N LEU A 187 -5.07 -0.68 7.47
CA LEU A 187 -3.94 -1.63 7.46
C LEU A 187 -4.39 -3.10 7.50
N SER A 188 -5.40 -3.41 8.31
CA SER A 188 -5.92 -4.79 8.42
C SER A 188 -6.50 -5.28 7.09
N ASP A 189 -7.18 -4.41 6.34
CA ASP A 189 -7.72 -4.75 5.01
C ASP A 189 -6.61 -4.83 3.95
N CYS A 190 -5.57 -4.00 4.05
CA CYS A 190 -4.39 -4.15 3.19
C CYS A 190 -3.75 -5.54 3.34
N ILE A 191 -3.57 -5.99 4.58
CA ILE A 191 -3.03 -7.32 4.90
C ILE A 191 -4.00 -8.42 4.44
N GLY A 192 -5.30 -8.25 4.72
CA GLY A 192 -6.35 -9.20 4.33
C GLY A 192 -6.40 -9.42 2.83
N LEU A 193 -6.30 -8.36 2.01
CA LEU A 193 -6.24 -8.47 0.55
C LEU A 193 -5.01 -9.26 0.09
N CYS A 194 -3.82 -8.97 0.63
CA CYS A 194 -2.61 -9.71 0.28
C CYS A 194 -2.74 -11.20 0.62
N LYS A 195 -3.27 -11.53 1.81
CA LYS A 195 -3.52 -12.91 2.22
C LYS A 195 -4.54 -13.59 1.32
N LYS A 196 -5.60 -12.88 0.93
CA LYS A 196 -6.66 -13.42 0.07
C LYS A 196 -6.18 -13.71 -1.35
N ILE A 197 -5.28 -12.87 -1.90
CA ILE A 197 -4.61 -13.14 -3.18
C ILE A 197 -3.78 -14.43 -3.10
N ILE A 198 -3.04 -14.62 -2.02
CA ILE A 198 -2.24 -15.85 -1.79
C ILE A 198 -3.15 -17.07 -1.63
N GLU A 199 -4.19 -16.97 -0.81
CA GLU A 199 -5.14 -18.06 -0.52
C GLU A 199 -5.85 -18.56 -1.79
N LYS A 200 -6.30 -17.63 -2.63
CA LYS A 200 -7.00 -17.94 -3.89
C LYS A 200 -6.07 -18.17 -5.08
N GLU A 201 -4.77 -18.03 -4.89
CA GLU A 201 -3.77 -18.04 -5.98
C GLU A 201 -4.12 -17.05 -7.11
N ALA A 202 -4.77 -15.93 -6.75
CA ALA A 202 -5.30 -14.91 -7.67
C ALA A 202 -4.20 -13.93 -8.10
N PHE A 203 -3.09 -14.46 -8.57
CA PHE A 203 -1.97 -13.68 -9.09
C PHE A 203 -2.19 -13.25 -10.54
N GLY A 204 -1.44 -12.23 -11.00
CA GLY A 204 -1.47 -11.75 -12.39
C GLY A 204 -2.46 -10.60 -12.65
N GLY A 205 -3.27 -10.21 -11.65
CA GLY A 205 -4.27 -9.16 -11.76
C GLY A 205 -3.81 -7.80 -11.24
N ILE A 206 -4.67 -6.80 -11.45
CA ILE A 206 -4.60 -5.49 -10.79
C ILE A 206 -5.76 -5.43 -9.81
N TYR A 207 -5.49 -4.95 -8.58
CA TYR A 207 -6.48 -4.83 -7.52
C TYR A 207 -6.44 -3.43 -6.93
N HIS A 208 -7.60 -2.79 -6.75
CA HIS A 208 -7.70 -1.55 -6.00
C HIS A 208 -8.05 -1.88 -4.54
N GLY A 209 -7.10 -1.64 -3.65
CA GLY A 209 -7.32 -1.74 -2.21
C GLY A 209 -7.90 -0.43 -1.69
N VAL A 210 -9.22 -0.36 -1.58
CA VAL A 210 -9.97 0.81 -1.12
C VAL A 210 -11.23 0.36 -0.39
N SER A 211 -11.56 1.00 0.73
CA SER A 211 -12.85 0.76 1.39
C SER A 211 -13.99 1.20 0.47
N PRO A 212 -15.11 0.44 0.39
CA PRO A 212 -16.25 0.80 -0.46
C PRO A 212 -17.06 2.00 0.06
N HIS A 213 -16.70 2.58 1.19
CA HIS A 213 -17.37 3.72 1.79
C HIS A 213 -16.57 5.02 1.61
N HIS A 214 -17.13 5.96 0.86
CA HIS A 214 -16.51 7.23 0.44
C HIS A 214 -17.23 8.46 1.00
N PRO A 215 -17.32 8.67 2.33
CA PRO A 215 -17.86 9.90 2.86
C PRO A 215 -17.07 11.12 2.38
N SER A 216 -17.64 12.31 2.51
CA SER A 216 -16.92 13.52 2.18
C SER A 216 -15.73 13.76 3.11
N ARG A 217 -14.72 14.50 2.63
CA ARG A 217 -13.56 14.91 3.45
C ARG A 217 -13.99 15.64 4.72
N LYS A 218 -14.96 16.55 4.61
CA LYS A 218 -15.54 17.29 5.74
C LYS A 218 -16.12 16.32 6.77
N GLU A 219 -16.97 15.40 6.33
CA GLU A 219 -17.60 14.42 7.21
C GLU A 219 -16.59 13.56 7.94
N PHE A 220 -15.75 12.85 7.19
CA PHE A 220 -14.79 11.90 7.76
C PHE A 220 -13.76 12.57 8.67
N TYR A 221 -13.05 13.61 8.21
CA TYR A 221 -11.98 14.21 9.01
C TYR A 221 -12.48 14.99 10.20
N THR A 222 -13.69 15.57 10.14
CA THR A 222 -14.32 16.19 11.31
C THR A 222 -14.62 15.13 12.38
N GLN A 223 -15.23 14.01 11.99
CA GLN A 223 -15.52 12.91 12.93
C GLN A 223 -14.24 12.27 13.48
N ALA A 224 -13.23 12.06 12.64
CA ALA A 224 -11.97 11.48 13.05
C ALA A 224 -11.19 12.40 14.03
N CYS A 225 -11.23 13.72 13.83
CA CYS A 225 -10.67 14.67 14.79
C CYS A 225 -11.39 14.61 16.14
N ILE A 226 -12.73 14.65 16.13
CA ILE A 226 -13.55 14.56 17.36
C ILE A 226 -13.26 13.24 18.08
N ALA A 227 -13.27 12.11 17.37
CA ALA A 227 -13.00 10.80 17.93
C ALA A 227 -11.59 10.67 18.53
N SER A 228 -10.63 11.43 18.00
CA SER A 228 -9.23 11.46 18.48
C SER A 228 -8.98 12.49 19.57
N GLY A 229 -10.00 13.21 20.06
CA GLY A 229 -9.83 14.28 21.05
C GLY A 229 -9.14 15.53 20.48
N PHE A 230 -9.08 15.71 19.15
CA PHE A 230 -8.49 16.88 18.50
C PHE A 230 -9.51 17.97 18.26
N VAL A 231 -9.02 19.22 18.13
CA VAL A 231 -9.83 20.34 17.71
C VAL A 231 -10.37 20.06 16.30
N LYS A 232 -11.70 20.14 16.14
CA LYS A 232 -12.35 19.89 14.85
C LYS A 232 -11.92 20.90 13.78
N PRO A 233 -11.67 20.45 12.54
CA PRO A 233 -11.41 21.33 11.41
C PRO A 233 -12.71 21.95 10.85
N THR A 234 -12.57 23.03 10.08
CA THR A 234 -13.63 23.51 9.20
C THR A 234 -13.25 23.34 7.73
N PHE A 235 -14.25 23.10 6.88
CA PHE A 235 -14.09 22.87 5.44
C PHE A 235 -15.01 23.78 4.64
N THR A 236 -14.54 24.23 3.49
CA THR A 236 -15.41 24.86 2.49
C THR A 236 -16.35 23.82 1.86
N ALA A 237 -17.58 24.24 1.55
CA ALA A 237 -18.58 23.35 0.95
C ALA A 237 -18.45 23.32 -0.58
N GLU A 238 -17.33 22.76 -1.07
CA GLU A 238 -17.01 22.69 -2.49
C GLU A 238 -16.51 21.30 -2.89
N LYS A 239 -16.64 20.94 -4.18
CA LYS A 239 -16.18 19.69 -4.79
C LYS A 239 -15.53 20.03 -6.13
N LEU A 240 -14.31 20.59 -6.09
CA LEU A 240 -13.62 21.12 -7.27
C LEU A 240 -12.71 20.12 -7.97
N SER A 241 -12.00 19.31 -7.20
CA SER A 241 -11.02 18.34 -7.71
C SER A 241 -11.11 17.07 -6.87
N TRP A 242 -11.53 15.98 -7.48
CA TRP A 242 -11.75 14.71 -6.78
C TRP A 242 -11.65 13.53 -7.74
N LYS A 243 -11.45 12.37 -7.17
CA LYS A 243 -11.77 11.08 -7.76
C LYS A 243 -12.43 10.21 -6.71
N GLN A 244 -13.27 9.30 -7.13
CA GLN A 244 -13.69 8.16 -6.33
C GLN A 244 -13.03 6.91 -6.91
N VAL A 245 -12.40 6.13 -6.06
CA VAL A 245 -11.75 4.88 -6.49
C VAL A 245 -12.58 3.72 -6.01
N ASP A 246 -13.10 2.96 -6.96
CA ASP A 246 -13.85 1.74 -6.71
C ASP A 246 -12.97 0.51 -7.06
N SER A 247 -13.40 -0.67 -6.66
CA SER A 247 -12.79 -1.94 -7.07
C SER A 247 -13.84 -2.89 -7.58
N ILE A 248 -13.62 -3.42 -8.77
CA ILE A 248 -14.38 -4.52 -9.36
C ILE A 248 -13.71 -5.85 -9.02
N ASN A 249 -12.38 -5.92 -9.14
CA ASN A 249 -11.64 -7.17 -9.00
C ASN A 249 -11.59 -7.70 -7.55
N VAL A 250 -11.66 -6.83 -6.54
CA VAL A 250 -11.65 -7.28 -5.14
C VAL A 250 -12.93 -8.05 -4.80
N PRO A 251 -14.15 -7.56 -5.03
CA PRO A 251 -15.34 -8.35 -4.80
C PRO A 251 -15.47 -9.55 -5.75
N ASP A 252 -15.21 -9.38 -7.03
CA ASP A 252 -15.53 -10.39 -8.06
C ASP A 252 -14.53 -11.57 -8.07
N ILE A 253 -13.24 -11.28 -7.90
CA ILE A 253 -12.18 -12.32 -7.97
C ILE A 253 -11.85 -12.82 -6.57
N LEU A 254 -11.64 -11.89 -5.61
CA LEU A 254 -11.21 -12.27 -4.29
C LEU A 254 -12.35 -12.63 -3.35
N ASP A 255 -13.59 -12.19 -3.62
CA ASP A 255 -14.72 -12.28 -2.68
C ASP A 255 -14.31 -11.81 -1.26
N TYR A 256 -13.51 -10.74 -1.21
CA TYR A 256 -12.99 -10.21 0.04
C TYR A 256 -14.03 -9.31 0.72
N LYS A 257 -14.31 -9.58 1.98
CA LYS A 257 -15.20 -8.76 2.82
C LYS A 257 -14.34 -7.84 3.67
N TYR A 258 -14.42 -6.54 3.41
CA TYR A 258 -13.66 -5.52 4.16
C TYR A 258 -14.04 -5.52 5.63
N LEU A 259 -13.05 -5.52 6.51
CA LEU A 259 -13.23 -5.36 7.97
C LEU A 259 -13.66 -3.94 8.33
N TYR A 260 -13.25 -2.97 7.49
CA TYR A 260 -13.62 -1.56 7.55
C TYR A 260 -14.39 -1.18 6.29
N ASN A 261 -15.54 -1.85 6.08
CA ASN A 261 -16.47 -1.56 4.98
C ASN A 261 -17.21 -0.23 5.14
N ASN A 262 -17.19 0.33 6.34
CA ASN A 262 -17.51 1.71 6.69
C ASN A 262 -16.54 2.20 7.77
N TRP A 263 -16.61 3.48 8.16
CA TRP A 263 -15.64 4.07 9.07
C TRP A 263 -16.06 4.07 10.55
N ASP A 264 -17.24 3.57 10.91
CA ASP A 264 -17.76 3.57 12.27
C ASP A 264 -16.85 2.80 13.24
N LYS A 265 -16.35 1.64 12.81
CA LYS A 265 -15.42 0.83 13.59
C LYS A 265 -14.12 1.59 13.87
N TYR A 266 -13.54 2.21 12.84
CA TYR A 266 -12.31 2.99 12.96
C TYR A 266 -12.49 4.21 13.88
N LEU A 267 -13.61 4.93 13.74
CA LEU A 267 -13.92 6.08 14.61
C LEU A 267 -14.09 5.66 16.08
N LYS A 268 -14.71 4.49 16.36
CA LYS A 268 -14.79 3.93 17.72
C LYS A 268 -13.41 3.57 18.27
N GLU A 269 -12.52 3.01 17.45
CA GLU A 269 -11.14 2.71 17.85
C GLU A 269 -10.34 3.98 18.18
N LEU A 270 -10.45 5.02 17.36
CA LEU A 270 -9.84 6.32 17.65
C LEU A 270 -10.30 6.89 18.97
N LYS A 271 -11.62 6.84 19.24
CA LYS A 271 -12.20 7.31 20.52
C LYS A 271 -11.64 6.54 21.71
N ARG A 272 -11.50 5.22 21.62
CA ARG A 272 -10.92 4.39 22.69
C ARG A 272 -9.45 4.69 22.96
N LEU A 273 -8.69 5.08 21.93
CA LEU A 273 -7.27 5.42 22.07
C LEU A 273 -7.04 6.84 22.60
N ALA A 274 -8.05 7.71 22.54
CA ALA A 274 -7.96 9.09 23.00
C ALA A 274 -8.40 9.28 24.47
N GLY A 275 -9.19 8.36 25.02
CA GLY A 275 -9.61 8.33 26.44
C GLY A 275 -8.76 7.40 27.25
#